data_50f5996812de35e4bd080a104377cf35
#
_entry.id   50f5996812de35e4bd080a104377cf35
#
_cell.length_a   1.000
_cell.length_b   1.000
_cell.length_c   1.000
_cell.angle_alpha   90.00
_cell.angle_beta   90.00
_cell.angle_gamma   90.00
#
_symmetry.space_group_name_H-M   'P 1'
#
loop_
_entity.id
_entity.type
_entity.pdbx_description
1 polymer ?
#
loop_
_entity_poly.entity_id
_entity_poly.type
_entity_poly.pdbx_seq_one_letter_code
_entity_poly.pdbx_strand_id
1 'polypeptide(L)'
;MSIRSLVLAVLCTIAFPAAAHAAVPNSRDGEVKLMCRAINTFRAQNGVAPMKMSSPLVSAATWMSSDMATKNYFNHSDSLGRAWNTRLGAFGYWGSAMGENIAAGAVDAATTINQWKNSAPHRAAMLNPSYLAMGVGRGYSASSAYGSYWVADFGSSLDRVSDC
;
A
#
# COMPACT_ATOMS: atom_id res chain seq x y z
N MET A 1 -6.99 -76.40 -18.21
CA MET A 1 -6.53 -75.13 -18.86
C MET A 1 -7.23 -74.01 -18.17
N SER A 2 -6.49 -73.26 -17.30
CA SER A 2 -7.04 -72.16 -16.49
C SER A 2 -6.52 -70.83 -17.05
N ILE A 3 -7.44 -70.01 -17.56
CA ILE A 3 -7.13 -68.71 -18.13
C ILE A 3 -7.12 -67.72 -16.96
N ARG A 4 -5.95 -67.21 -16.59
CA ARG A 4 -5.81 -66.11 -15.61
C ARG A 4 -6.00 -64.80 -16.37
N SER A 5 -7.11 -64.11 -16.09
CA SER A 5 -7.37 -62.76 -16.56
C SER A 5 -6.49 -61.78 -15.76
N LEU A 6 -5.61 -61.09 -16.49
CA LEU A 6 -4.78 -60.03 -15.93
C LEU A 6 -5.61 -58.73 -15.96
N VAL A 7 -6.03 -58.22 -14.80
CA VAL A 7 -6.68 -56.94 -14.69
C VAL A 7 -5.60 -55.88 -14.60
N LEU A 8 -5.43 -55.08 -15.65
CA LEU A 8 -4.53 -53.94 -15.69
C LEU A 8 -5.21 -52.73 -15.02
N ALA A 9 -4.80 -52.39 -13.82
CA ALA A 9 -5.29 -51.21 -13.16
C ALA A 9 -4.57 -49.96 -13.70
N VAL A 10 -5.27 -49.16 -14.49
CA VAL A 10 -4.78 -47.85 -14.94
C VAL A 10 -4.91 -46.87 -13.81
N LEU A 11 -3.81 -46.54 -13.13
CA LEU A 11 -3.74 -45.39 -12.20
C LEU A 11 -3.79 -44.11 -13.01
N CYS A 12 -4.95 -43.47 -13.02
CA CYS A 12 -5.10 -42.10 -13.54
C CYS A 12 -4.59 -41.11 -12.46
N THR A 13 -3.35 -40.66 -12.61
CA THR A 13 -2.80 -39.59 -11.76
C THR A 13 -3.41 -38.26 -12.20
N ILE A 14 -4.36 -37.76 -11.43
CA ILE A 14 -4.90 -36.42 -11.59
C ILE A 14 -3.83 -35.44 -11.09
N ALA A 15 -3.04 -34.87 -11.98
CA ALA A 15 -2.16 -33.75 -11.68
C ALA A 15 -3.05 -32.51 -11.45
N PHE A 16 -3.20 -32.11 -10.21
CA PHE A 16 -3.74 -30.77 -9.89
C PHE A 16 -2.74 -29.74 -10.43
N PRO A 17 -3.18 -28.78 -11.28
CA PRO A 17 -2.31 -27.67 -11.61
C PRO A 17 -2.00 -26.94 -10.30
N ALA A 18 -0.72 -26.85 -9.95
CA ALA A 18 -0.27 -25.96 -8.90
C ALA A 18 -0.80 -24.56 -9.26
N ALA A 19 -1.66 -24.00 -8.42
CA ALA A 19 -2.11 -22.63 -8.59
C ALA A 19 -0.83 -21.78 -8.69
N ALA A 20 -0.54 -21.29 -9.88
CA ALA A 20 0.50 -20.32 -10.09
C ALA A 20 0.10 -19.12 -9.22
N HIS A 21 0.76 -18.98 -8.06
CA HIS A 21 0.74 -17.73 -7.33
C HIS A 21 1.24 -16.69 -8.33
N ALA A 22 0.32 -15.89 -8.87
CA ALA A 22 0.69 -14.77 -9.70
C ALA A 22 1.74 -14.01 -8.91
N ALA A 23 2.97 -14.02 -9.41
CA ALA A 23 4.03 -13.21 -8.84
C ALA A 23 3.49 -11.80 -8.75
N VAL A 24 3.36 -11.26 -7.53
CA VAL A 24 2.98 -9.87 -7.33
C VAL A 24 3.93 -9.07 -8.21
N PRO A 25 3.43 -8.28 -9.19
CA PRO A 25 4.32 -7.53 -10.07
C PRO A 25 5.26 -6.72 -9.21
N ASN A 26 6.54 -7.05 -9.22
CA ASN A 26 7.52 -6.55 -8.29
C ASN A 26 8.07 -5.22 -8.79
N SER A 27 7.23 -4.21 -8.81
CA SER A 27 7.73 -2.85 -8.70
C SER A 27 6.95 -2.16 -7.59
N ARG A 28 7.51 -2.21 -6.36
CA ARG A 28 7.13 -1.29 -5.28
C ARG A 28 6.92 0.11 -5.87
N ASP A 29 7.82 0.52 -6.74
CA ASP A 29 7.84 1.82 -7.39
C ASP A 29 6.67 2.02 -8.38
N GLY A 30 6.26 1.00 -9.11
CA GLY A 30 5.12 1.05 -10.03
C GLY A 30 3.80 1.28 -9.30
N GLU A 31 3.51 0.48 -8.30
CA GLU A 31 2.27 0.59 -7.50
C GLU A 31 2.23 1.88 -6.68
N VAL A 32 3.37 2.33 -6.12
CA VAL A 32 3.48 3.62 -5.40
C VAL A 32 3.17 4.78 -6.34
N LYS A 33 3.72 4.78 -7.57
CA LYS A 33 3.41 5.79 -8.60
C LYS A 33 1.94 5.73 -9.04
N LEU A 34 1.37 4.53 -9.21
CA LEU A 34 -0.05 4.38 -9.54
C LEU A 34 -0.93 4.96 -8.42
N MET A 35 -0.62 4.71 -7.16
CA MET A 35 -1.34 5.29 -6.02
C MET A 35 -1.25 6.82 -6.00
N CYS A 36 -0.06 7.39 -6.19
CA CYS A 36 0.14 8.83 -6.27
C CYS A 36 -0.75 9.45 -7.36
N ARG A 37 -0.73 8.88 -8.57
CA ARG A 37 -1.57 9.34 -9.69
C ARG A 37 -3.06 9.17 -9.39
N ALA A 38 -3.47 8.07 -8.77
CA ALA A 38 -4.86 7.81 -8.42
C ALA A 38 -5.39 8.83 -7.39
N ILE A 39 -4.59 9.19 -6.38
CA ILE A 39 -4.93 10.24 -5.42
C ILE A 39 -5.07 11.59 -6.16
N ASN A 40 -4.12 11.95 -7.02
CA ASN A 40 -4.16 13.21 -7.76
C ASN A 40 -5.32 13.28 -8.78
N THR A 41 -5.63 12.17 -9.44
CA THR A 41 -6.83 12.07 -10.30
C THR A 41 -8.10 12.28 -9.49
N PHE A 42 -8.20 11.67 -8.31
CA PHE A 42 -9.35 11.85 -7.42
C PHE A 42 -9.47 13.30 -6.92
N ARG A 43 -8.37 13.94 -6.57
CA ARG A 43 -8.33 15.36 -6.20
C ARG A 43 -8.83 16.24 -7.35
N ALA A 44 -8.31 16.06 -8.56
CA ALA A 44 -8.73 16.82 -9.74
C ALA A 44 -10.23 16.65 -10.04
N GLN A 45 -10.77 15.43 -9.93
CA GLN A 45 -12.20 15.15 -10.10
C GLN A 45 -13.08 15.88 -9.07
N ASN A 46 -12.52 16.30 -7.94
CA ASN A 46 -13.20 17.03 -6.88
C ASN A 46 -12.77 18.51 -6.80
N GLY A 47 -12.10 19.05 -7.83
CA GLY A 47 -11.71 20.46 -7.90
C GLY A 47 -10.58 20.85 -6.94
N VAL A 48 -9.79 19.89 -6.45
CA VAL A 48 -8.67 20.13 -5.55
C VAL A 48 -7.35 19.98 -6.31
N ALA A 49 -6.41 20.91 -6.10
CA ALA A 49 -5.10 20.90 -6.75
C ALA A 49 -4.31 19.59 -6.46
N PRO A 50 -3.54 19.10 -7.45
CA PRO A 50 -2.72 17.92 -7.27
C PRO A 50 -1.58 18.17 -6.26
N MET A 51 -1.15 17.12 -5.57
CA MET A 51 0.02 17.13 -4.68
C MET A 51 1.28 16.65 -5.42
N LYS A 52 2.43 17.09 -4.95
CA LYS A 52 3.76 16.58 -5.36
C LYS A 52 4.20 15.45 -4.45
N MET A 53 5.06 14.55 -4.94
CA MET A 53 5.75 13.58 -4.09
C MET A 53 6.86 14.29 -3.31
N SER A 54 6.91 14.11 -1.99
CA SER A 54 7.99 14.62 -1.12
C SER A 54 8.88 13.48 -0.65
N SER A 55 10.19 13.58 -0.86
CA SER A 55 11.13 12.51 -0.46
C SER A 55 11.09 12.17 1.04
N PRO A 56 10.98 13.13 1.98
CA PRO A 56 10.80 12.81 3.39
C PRO A 56 9.51 12.04 3.68
N LEU A 57 8.38 12.44 3.08
CA LEU A 57 7.10 11.74 3.24
C LEU A 57 7.14 10.35 2.63
N VAL A 58 7.78 10.17 1.45
CA VAL A 58 8.00 8.85 0.84
C VAL A 58 8.81 7.95 1.76
N SER A 59 9.87 8.48 2.37
CA SER A 59 10.70 7.72 3.30
C SER A 59 9.92 7.30 4.55
N ALA A 60 9.11 8.19 5.12
CA ALA A 60 8.27 7.91 6.28
C ALA A 60 7.20 6.85 5.97
N ALA A 61 6.47 7.02 4.85
CA ALA A 61 5.44 6.09 4.41
C ALA A 61 6.00 4.70 4.07
N THR A 62 7.15 4.64 3.40
CA THR A 62 7.84 3.39 3.06
C THR A 62 8.29 2.67 4.33
N TRP A 63 8.89 3.40 5.27
CA TRP A 63 9.32 2.83 6.55
C TRP A 63 8.11 2.28 7.32
N MET A 64 7.04 3.05 7.46
CA MET A 64 5.84 2.66 8.21
C MET A 64 5.12 1.45 7.61
N SER A 65 4.94 1.43 6.30
CA SER A 65 4.31 0.29 5.62
C SER A 65 5.13 -1.00 5.78
N SER A 66 6.47 -0.90 5.74
CA SER A 66 7.39 -2.02 5.98
C SER A 66 7.42 -2.45 7.44
N ASP A 67 7.33 -1.51 8.38
CA ASP A 67 7.28 -1.78 9.82
C ASP A 67 6.01 -2.54 10.19
N MET A 68 4.84 -2.09 9.72
CA MET A 68 3.58 -2.81 9.89
C MET A 68 3.64 -4.22 9.32
N ALA A 69 4.19 -4.39 8.11
CA ALA A 69 4.29 -5.69 7.45
C ALA A 69 5.22 -6.66 8.19
N THR A 70 6.39 -6.18 8.62
CA THR A 70 7.41 -7.02 9.30
C THR A 70 7.06 -7.35 10.73
N LYS A 71 6.43 -6.43 11.44
CA LYS A 71 6.04 -6.58 12.85
C LYS A 71 4.62 -7.11 13.02
N ASN A 72 3.89 -7.30 11.91
CA ASN A 72 2.55 -7.87 11.89
C ASN A 72 1.55 -7.12 12.78
N TYR A 73 1.42 -5.81 12.56
CA TYR A 73 0.42 -4.97 13.23
C TYR A 73 -0.22 -3.99 12.25
N PHE A 74 -1.33 -3.33 12.66
CA PHE A 74 -2.00 -2.31 11.88
C PHE A 74 -2.43 -1.17 12.81
N ASN A 75 -1.71 -0.05 12.75
CA ASN A 75 -1.93 1.12 13.62
C ASN A 75 -1.28 2.35 13.00
N HIS A 76 -1.74 3.55 13.37
CA HIS A 76 -1.12 4.84 13.04
C HIS A 76 0.15 5.13 13.86
N SER A 77 0.30 4.53 15.04
CA SER A 77 1.55 4.54 15.81
C SER A 77 2.47 3.42 15.33
N ASP A 78 3.74 3.72 15.21
CA ASP A 78 4.75 2.75 14.75
C ASP A 78 5.24 1.82 15.86
N SER A 79 6.05 0.82 15.51
CA SER A 79 6.60 -0.16 16.48
C SER A 79 7.57 0.44 17.51
N LEU A 80 7.99 1.69 17.32
CA LEU A 80 8.81 2.46 18.27
C LEU A 80 7.94 3.36 19.17
N GLY A 81 6.61 3.27 19.10
CA GLY A 81 5.67 4.06 19.87
C GLY A 81 5.48 5.51 19.37
N ARG A 82 6.00 5.86 18.20
CA ARG A 82 5.85 7.20 17.62
C ARG A 82 4.49 7.33 16.93
N ALA A 83 3.74 8.38 17.25
CA ALA A 83 2.59 8.77 16.45
C ALA A 83 3.03 9.22 15.04
N TRP A 84 2.11 9.16 14.07
CA TRP A 84 2.41 9.49 12.66
C TRP A 84 3.08 10.87 12.48
N ASN A 85 2.62 11.91 13.16
CA ASN A 85 3.19 13.25 13.07
C ASN A 85 4.63 13.32 13.63
N THR A 86 4.91 12.64 14.75
CA THR A 86 6.26 12.51 15.30
C THR A 86 7.16 11.74 14.35
N ARG A 87 6.65 10.69 13.71
CA ARG A 87 7.37 9.93 12.70
C ARG A 87 7.74 10.79 11.51
N LEU A 88 6.80 11.58 10.94
CA LEU A 88 7.10 12.48 9.82
C LEU A 88 8.25 13.44 10.16
N GLY A 89 8.24 14.03 11.37
CA GLY A 89 9.34 14.87 11.86
C GLY A 89 10.67 14.13 11.96
N ALA A 90 10.67 12.86 12.41
CA ALA A 90 11.86 12.03 12.47
C ALA A 90 12.48 11.72 11.08
N PHE A 91 11.67 11.75 10.02
CA PHE A 91 12.13 11.65 8.62
C PHE A 91 12.44 13.01 7.99
N GLY A 92 12.39 14.09 8.78
CA GLY A 92 12.76 15.44 8.35
C GLY A 92 11.66 16.17 7.58
N TYR A 93 10.39 15.77 7.74
CA TYR A 93 9.26 16.50 7.20
C TYR A 93 8.58 17.37 8.26
N TRP A 94 8.39 18.64 7.94
CA TRP A 94 7.73 19.62 8.82
C TRP A 94 6.72 20.44 8.01
N GLY A 95 5.48 20.51 8.49
CA GLY A 95 4.41 21.28 7.87
C GLY A 95 3.37 21.71 8.89
N SER A 96 2.65 22.82 8.60
CA SER A 96 1.58 23.33 9.47
C SER A 96 0.32 22.46 9.43
N ALA A 97 0.12 21.72 8.32
CA ALA A 97 -0.91 20.70 8.17
C ALA A 97 -0.28 19.42 7.72
N MET A 98 -0.59 18.31 8.37
CA MET A 98 -0.10 16.97 8.06
C MET A 98 -1.22 15.95 8.30
N GLY A 99 -1.13 14.79 7.67
CA GLY A 99 -2.09 13.69 7.84
C GLY A 99 -1.57 12.37 7.31
N GLU A 100 -2.28 11.30 7.64
CA GLU A 100 -1.92 9.95 7.20
C GLU A 100 -3.18 9.13 6.87
N ASN A 101 -3.12 8.38 5.78
CA ASN A 101 -4.03 7.27 5.49
C ASN A 101 -3.25 5.96 5.53
N ILE A 102 -3.81 4.94 6.16
CA ILE A 102 -3.27 3.58 6.14
C ILE A 102 -4.33 2.58 5.64
N ALA A 103 -3.88 1.51 5.00
CA ALA A 103 -4.73 0.37 4.63
C ALA A 103 -3.94 -0.93 4.70
N ALA A 104 -4.66 -2.06 4.89
CA ALA A 104 -4.08 -3.39 4.89
C ALA A 104 -4.96 -4.38 4.11
N GLY A 105 -4.33 -5.43 3.56
CA GLY A 105 -4.98 -6.52 2.83
C GLY A 105 -5.12 -6.29 1.32
N ALA A 106 -5.22 -5.06 0.85
CA ALA A 106 -5.32 -4.77 -0.59
C ALA A 106 -3.97 -4.98 -1.28
N VAL A 107 -3.99 -5.73 -2.38
CA VAL A 107 -2.77 -6.13 -3.10
C VAL A 107 -2.27 -5.07 -4.09
N ASP A 108 -3.10 -4.11 -4.47
CA ASP A 108 -2.81 -3.09 -5.48
C ASP A 108 -3.34 -1.70 -5.13
N ALA A 109 -2.86 -0.69 -5.87
CA ALA A 109 -3.25 0.70 -5.68
C ALA A 109 -4.74 0.93 -6.01
N ALA A 110 -5.29 0.25 -7.01
CA ALA A 110 -6.67 0.44 -7.45
C ALA A 110 -7.68 0.03 -6.37
N THR A 111 -7.43 -1.11 -5.74
CA THR A 111 -8.25 -1.60 -4.61
C THR A 111 -8.11 -0.67 -3.41
N THR A 112 -6.88 -0.28 -3.06
CA THR A 112 -6.61 0.58 -1.90
C THR A 112 -7.24 1.96 -2.04
N ILE A 113 -7.10 2.62 -3.21
CA ILE A 113 -7.72 3.94 -3.43
C ILE A 113 -9.26 3.88 -3.35
N ASN A 114 -9.87 2.78 -3.79
CA ASN A 114 -11.31 2.58 -3.68
C ASN A 114 -11.75 2.42 -2.22
N GLN A 115 -11.00 1.70 -1.39
CA GLN A 115 -11.24 1.62 0.04
C GLN A 115 -11.19 3.02 0.68
N TRP A 116 -10.16 3.82 0.37
CA TRP A 116 -10.02 5.17 0.92
C TRP A 116 -11.11 6.13 0.42
N LYS A 117 -11.55 6.04 -0.84
CA LYS A 117 -12.65 6.85 -1.38
C LYS A 117 -13.98 6.55 -0.66
N ASN A 118 -14.22 5.32 -0.25
CA ASN A 118 -15.43 4.86 0.42
C ASN A 118 -15.43 5.08 1.94
N SER A 119 -14.30 5.48 2.52
CA SER A 119 -14.14 5.81 3.93
C SER A 119 -14.12 7.33 4.11
N ALA A 120 -15.08 7.87 4.86
CA ALA A 120 -15.22 9.32 5.05
C ALA A 120 -13.94 10.00 5.56
N PRO A 121 -13.23 9.50 6.62
CA PRO A 121 -12.00 10.14 7.09
C PRO A 121 -10.85 10.04 6.06
N HIS A 122 -10.66 8.90 5.41
CA HIS A 122 -9.61 8.74 4.41
C HIS A 122 -9.87 9.63 3.18
N ARG A 123 -11.13 9.71 2.74
CA ARG A 123 -11.54 10.60 1.65
C ARG A 123 -11.29 12.05 2.00
N ALA A 124 -11.64 12.49 3.21
CA ALA A 124 -11.42 13.85 3.66
C ALA A 124 -9.93 14.21 3.70
N ALA A 125 -9.06 13.29 4.14
CA ALA A 125 -7.62 13.50 4.11
C ALA A 125 -7.10 13.67 2.67
N MET A 126 -7.50 12.79 1.72
CA MET A 126 -7.08 12.92 0.32
C MET A 126 -7.55 14.23 -0.33
N LEU A 127 -8.70 14.76 0.05
CA LEU A 127 -9.30 15.98 -0.50
C LEU A 127 -8.98 17.25 0.29
N ASN A 128 -8.16 17.17 1.33
CA ASN A 128 -7.78 18.36 2.10
C ASN A 128 -6.96 19.33 1.21
N PRO A 129 -7.46 20.57 0.98
CA PRO A 129 -6.80 21.53 0.10
C PRO A 129 -5.51 22.10 0.70
N SER A 130 -5.31 21.98 2.02
CA SER A 130 -4.07 22.41 2.69
C SER A 130 -2.89 21.49 2.42
N TYR A 131 -3.11 20.28 1.88
CA TYR A 131 -2.01 19.39 1.54
C TYR A 131 -1.48 19.67 0.14
N LEU A 132 -0.18 19.93 0.07
CA LEU A 132 0.56 20.26 -1.16
C LEU A 132 1.52 19.15 -1.57
N ALA A 133 1.90 18.30 -0.62
CA ALA A 133 2.81 17.18 -0.82
C ALA A 133 2.27 15.89 -0.22
N MET A 134 2.71 14.76 -0.79
CA MET A 134 2.42 13.42 -0.27
C MET A 134 3.65 12.52 -0.36
N GLY A 135 3.64 11.47 0.45
CA GLY A 135 4.51 10.31 0.31
C GLY A 135 3.67 9.04 0.34
N VAL A 136 3.96 8.10 -0.53
CA VAL A 136 3.27 6.80 -0.58
C VAL A 136 4.27 5.69 -0.31
N GLY A 137 3.89 4.74 0.53
CA GLY A 137 4.65 3.54 0.83
C GLY A 137 3.79 2.29 0.75
N ARG A 138 4.40 1.17 0.32
CA ARG A 138 3.81 -0.16 0.34
C ARG A 138 4.76 -1.16 0.96
N GLY A 139 4.33 -1.83 2.02
CA GLY A 139 5.02 -2.95 2.67
C GLY A 139 4.33 -4.27 2.32
N TYR A 140 5.12 -5.37 2.29
CA TYR A 140 4.58 -6.71 2.10
C TYR A 140 5.34 -7.72 2.95
N SER A 141 4.59 -8.63 3.58
CA SER A 141 5.14 -9.82 4.26
C SER A 141 4.15 -10.97 4.13
N ALA A 142 4.57 -12.06 3.54
CA ALA A 142 3.72 -13.25 3.38
C ALA A 142 3.34 -13.90 4.73
N SER A 143 4.10 -13.63 5.78
CA SER A 143 3.86 -14.14 7.15
C SER A 143 3.00 -13.21 8.01
N SER A 144 2.66 -12.01 7.52
CA SER A 144 1.80 -11.09 8.26
C SER A 144 0.31 -11.35 7.99
N ALA A 145 -0.55 -10.95 8.93
CA ALA A 145 -2.00 -11.19 8.88
C ALA A 145 -2.68 -10.65 7.63
N TYR A 146 -2.18 -9.55 7.06
CA TYR A 146 -2.80 -8.88 5.92
C TYR A 146 -1.97 -8.97 4.62
N GLY A 147 -0.76 -9.49 4.67
CA GLY A 147 0.14 -9.55 3.52
C GLY A 147 0.63 -8.17 3.10
N SER A 148 -0.24 -7.33 2.53
CA SER A 148 0.09 -5.98 2.03
C SER A 148 -0.36 -4.88 2.99
N TYR A 149 0.45 -3.82 3.09
CA TYR A 149 0.19 -2.63 3.90
C TYR A 149 0.51 -1.38 3.10
N TRP A 150 -0.38 -0.40 3.16
CA TRP A 150 -0.27 0.85 2.44
C TRP A 150 -0.28 2.03 3.40
N VAL A 151 0.54 3.02 3.10
CA VAL A 151 0.59 4.29 3.82
C VAL A 151 0.62 5.42 2.79
N ALA A 152 -0.19 6.46 3.03
CA ALA A 152 -0.06 7.74 2.36
C ALA A 152 0.05 8.83 3.43
N ASP A 153 1.22 9.43 3.51
CA ASP A 153 1.51 10.59 4.33
C ASP A 153 1.28 11.86 3.53
N PHE A 154 0.66 12.88 4.14
CA PHE A 154 0.29 14.14 3.51
C PHE A 154 0.87 15.32 4.28
N GLY A 155 1.14 16.43 3.56
CA GLY A 155 1.62 17.62 4.22
C GLY A 155 1.53 18.90 3.39
N SER A 156 1.61 20.05 4.09
CA SER A 156 1.47 21.38 3.52
C SER A 156 2.77 22.00 3.02
N SER A 157 3.93 21.36 3.23
CA SER A 157 5.25 21.87 2.84
C SER A 157 5.74 21.20 1.57
N LEU A 158 6.31 22.00 0.66
CA LEU A 158 6.94 21.52 -0.58
C LEU A 158 8.46 21.37 -0.34
N ASP A 159 8.86 20.28 0.30
CA ASP A 159 10.26 19.96 0.55
C ASP A 159 10.70 18.76 -0.28
N ARG A 160 11.78 18.94 -1.05
CA ARG A 160 12.40 17.90 -1.91
C ARG A 160 11.36 17.14 -2.75
N VAL A 161 10.60 17.90 -3.56
CA VAL A 161 9.44 17.38 -4.29
C VAL A 161 9.75 16.98 -5.72
N SER A 162 8.95 16.02 -6.24
CA SER A 162 8.91 15.56 -7.63
C SER A 162 7.46 15.30 -8.05
N ASP A 163 7.25 15.06 -9.34
CA ASP A 163 5.97 14.56 -9.84
C ASP A 163 5.78 13.06 -9.55
N CYS A 164 4.53 12.57 -9.64
CA CYS A 164 4.24 11.15 -9.56
C CYS A 164 4.95 10.35 -10.70
#